data_0e20d7c6919db68322b0ce1aef1bd2d5
#
_entry.id   0e20d7c6919db68322b0ce1aef1bd2d5
#
_cell.length_a   1.000
_cell.length_b   1.000
_cell.length_c   1.000
_cell.angle_alpha   90.00
_cell.angle_beta   90.00
_cell.angle_gamma   90.00
#
_symmetry.space_group_name_H-M   'P 1'
#
loop_
_entity.id
_entity.type
_entity.pdbx_description
1 polymer ?
#
loop_
_entity_poly.entity_id
_entity_poly.type
_entity_poly.pdbx_seq_one_letter_code
_entity_poly.pdbx_strand_id
1 'polypeptide(L)'
;MAEAHLPTWDIDEGIRNAERFFRALPKLFPDANLFVAQGSSIAGDIAEFYRLHAPADPKRPANLSRFTLTRRYFCLPSPEFFLELARFAAKRPREQLLHHLYLYRDGHQLIEWHDAFANALFLSPELPESTVAALATKFGVRYRRARFG
;
A
#
# COMPACT_ATOMS: atom_id res chain seq x y z
N MET A 1 25.44 14.28 -11.49
CA MET A 1 25.00 13.29 -12.49
C MET A 1 23.60 12.84 -12.12
N ALA A 2 22.66 13.02 -13.01
CA ALA A 2 21.29 12.59 -12.73
C ALA A 2 21.23 11.06 -12.72
N GLU A 3 20.78 10.48 -11.63
CA GLU A 3 20.51 9.04 -11.61
C GLU A 3 19.36 8.76 -12.56
N ALA A 4 19.56 7.75 -13.40
CA ALA A 4 18.48 7.28 -14.26
C ALA A 4 17.45 6.58 -13.37
N HIS A 5 16.32 7.23 -13.15
CA HIS A 5 15.21 6.59 -12.43
C HIS A 5 14.53 5.60 -13.37
N LEU A 6 14.53 4.33 -12.96
CA LEU A 6 13.74 3.34 -13.68
C LEU A 6 12.25 3.71 -13.55
N PRO A 7 11.47 3.54 -14.63
CA PRO A 7 10.03 3.76 -14.54
C PRO A 7 9.40 2.77 -13.55
N THR A 8 8.43 3.26 -12.79
CA THR A 8 7.64 2.40 -11.91
C THR A 8 6.86 1.38 -12.73
N TRP A 9 6.45 0.30 -12.07
CA TRP A 9 5.44 -0.59 -12.64
C TRP A 9 4.07 0.00 -12.39
N ASP A 10 3.27 0.15 -13.46
CA ASP A 10 1.88 0.58 -13.35
C ASP A 10 0.98 -0.64 -13.40
N ILE A 11 0.12 -0.76 -12.40
CA ILE A 11 -0.98 -1.73 -12.41
C ILE A 11 -2.23 -0.95 -12.78
N ASP A 12 -2.94 -1.38 -13.81
CA ASP A 12 -4.17 -0.71 -14.24
C ASP A 12 -5.21 -0.71 -13.11
N GLU A 13 -6.06 0.31 -13.11
CA GLU A 13 -7.19 0.32 -12.19
C GLU A 13 -8.09 -0.88 -12.43
N GLY A 14 -8.70 -1.38 -11.36
CA GLY A 14 -9.55 -2.58 -11.45
C GLY A 14 -9.43 -3.48 -10.25
N ILE A 15 -8.45 -3.22 -9.37
CA ILE A 15 -8.39 -3.92 -8.09
C ILE A 15 -9.39 -3.24 -7.15
N ARG A 16 -10.52 -3.90 -6.92
CA ARG A 16 -11.63 -3.33 -6.15
C ARG A 16 -11.89 -4.05 -4.83
N ASN A 17 -11.49 -5.30 -4.75
CA ASN A 17 -11.75 -6.11 -3.57
C ASN A 17 -10.65 -5.91 -2.54
N ALA A 18 -10.89 -5.05 -1.57
CA ALA A 18 -9.91 -4.69 -0.55
C ALA A 18 -9.56 -5.88 0.34
N GLU A 19 -10.54 -6.70 0.72
CA GLU A 19 -10.28 -7.89 1.53
C GLU A 19 -9.27 -8.81 0.84
N ARG A 20 -9.53 -9.11 -0.42
CA ARG A 20 -8.67 -10.01 -1.19
C ARG A 20 -7.28 -9.42 -1.37
N PHE A 21 -7.20 -8.12 -1.58
CA PHE A 21 -5.92 -7.42 -1.74
C PHE A 21 -5.08 -7.52 -0.47
N PHE A 22 -5.65 -7.20 0.69
CA PHE A 22 -4.92 -7.26 1.95
C PHE A 22 -4.49 -8.69 2.30
N ARG A 23 -5.30 -9.70 1.96
CA ARG A 23 -4.91 -11.10 2.17
C ARG A 23 -3.74 -11.53 1.30
N ALA A 24 -3.57 -10.90 0.14
CA ALA A 24 -2.49 -11.24 -0.79
C ALA A 24 -1.15 -10.62 -0.41
N LEU A 25 -1.15 -9.48 0.28
CA LEU A 25 0.07 -8.70 0.53
C LEU A 25 1.17 -9.46 1.28
N PRO A 26 0.91 -10.26 2.32
CA PRO A 26 1.98 -10.97 3.01
C PRO A 26 2.76 -11.94 2.12
N LYS A 27 2.09 -12.54 1.15
CA LYS A 27 2.75 -13.48 0.21
C LYS A 27 3.50 -12.77 -0.89
N LEU A 28 2.97 -11.63 -1.35
CA LEU A 28 3.57 -10.86 -2.44
C LEU A 28 4.75 -10.02 -1.95
N PHE A 29 4.69 -9.53 -0.72
CA PHE A 29 5.70 -8.64 -0.15
C PHE A 29 6.09 -9.12 1.26
N PRO A 30 6.71 -10.31 1.38
CA PRO A 30 7.00 -10.88 2.70
C PRO A 30 8.02 -10.08 3.49
N ASP A 31 8.83 -9.27 2.83
CA ASP A 31 9.89 -8.48 3.45
C ASP A 31 9.47 -7.05 3.78
N ALA A 32 8.22 -6.67 3.51
CA ALA A 32 7.72 -5.34 3.84
C ALA A 32 7.76 -5.14 5.36
N ASN A 33 8.22 -3.97 5.81
CA ASN A 33 8.35 -3.68 7.24
C ASN A 33 7.69 -2.38 7.68
N LEU A 34 7.01 -1.67 6.77
CA LEU A 34 6.21 -0.51 7.14
C LEU A 34 5.03 -0.37 6.20
N PHE A 35 3.85 -0.26 6.79
CA PHE A 35 2.59 0.03 6.09
C PHE A 35 2.12 1.41 6.54
N VAL A 36 1.73 2.26 5.59
CA VAL A 36 1.21 3.59 5.90
C VAL A 36 -0.20 3.71 5.33
N ALA A 37 -1.15 3.97 6.21
CA ALA A 37 -2.53 4.29 5.84
C ALA A 37 -2.74 5.79 6.01
N GLN A 38 -3.36 6.42 5.04
CA GLN A 38 -3.66 7.86 5.08
C GLN A 38 -5.10 8.10 4.65
N GLY A 39 -5.82 8.93 5.40
CA GLY A 39 -7.20 9.26 5.04
C GLY A 39 -7.84 10.20 6.03
N SER A 40 -8.91 10.88 5.58
CA SER A 40 -9.68 11.82 6.38
C SER A 40 -10.93 11.21 7.00
N SER A 41 -11.35 10.03 6.53
CA SER A 41 -12.62 9.39 6.93
C SER A 41 -12.43 8.02 7.57
N ILE A 42 -11.23 7.75 8.10
CA ILE A 42 -10.92 6.48 8.75
C ILE A 42 -11.80 6.32 9.99
N ALA A 43 -12.52 5.19 10.07
CA ALA A 43 -13.41 4.92 11.19
C ALA A 43 -12.62 4.81 12.50
N GLY A 44 -13.23 5.22 13.62
CA GLY A 44 -12.54 5.30 14.91
C GLY A 44 -11.98 3.97 15.40
N ASP A 45 -12.70 2.87 15.20
CA ASP A 45 -12.23 1.53 15.57
C ASP A 45 -11.06 1.06 14.69
N ILE A 46 -11.06 1.45 13.43
CA ILE A 46 -9.97 1.15 12.51
C ILE A 46 -8.74 2.00 12.85
N ALA A 47 -8.94 3.27 13.18
CA ALA A 47 -7.85 4.13 13.66
C ALA A 47 -7.19 3.54 14.91
N GLU A 48 -7.99 3.02 15.83
CA GLU A 48 -7.47 2.36 17.03
C GLU A 48 -6.69 1.10 16.67
N PHE A 49 -7.21 0.31 15.75
CA PHE A 49 -6.51 -0.87 15.22
C PHE A 49 -5.13 -0.49 14.66
N TYR A 50 -5.06 0.60 13.87
CA TYR A 50 -3.78 1.06 13.34
C TYR A 50 -2.81 1.46 14.46
N ARG A 51 -3.31 2.16 15.50
CA ARG A 51 -2.47 2.57 16.64
C ARG A 51 -1.92 1.37 17.39
N LEU A 52 -2.70 0.30 17.52
CA LEU A 52 -2.25 -0.92 18.19
C LEU A 52 -1.11 -1.62 17.45
N HIS A 53 -0.99 -1.39 16.15
CA HIS A 53 0.06 -1.98 15.33
C HIS A 53 1.18 -0.99 15.00
N ALA A 54 1.21 0.17 15.65
CA ALA A 54 2.25 1.15 15.42
C ALA A 54 3.60 0.65 15.94
N PRO A 55 4.70 0.86 15.20
CA PRO A 55 6.03 0.54 15.72
C PRO A 55 6.37 1.43 16.91
N ALA A 56 7.26 0.94 17.78
CA ALA A 56 7.67 1.69 18.97
C ALA A 56 8.37 3.01 18.61
N ASP A 57 9.07 3.05 17.49
CA ASP A 57 9.78 4.23 17.00
C ASP A 57 9.54 4.37 15.49
N PRO A 58 8.39 4.93 15.09
CA PRO A 58 8.04 5.03 13.68
C PRO A 58 8.92 6.06 12.98
N LYS A 59 9.78 5.59 12.07
CA LYS A 59 10.59 6.45 11.22
C LYS A 59 9.81 6.76 9.97
N ARG A 60 9.52 8.05 9.75
CA ARG A 60 8.85 8.44 8.53
C ARG A 60 9.80 8.31 7.34
N PRO A 61 9.37 7.63 6.26
CA PRO A 61 10.17 7.57 5.04
C PRO A 61 10.46 8.96 4.48
N ALA A 62 11.66 9.13 3.92
CA ALA A 62 12.11 10.43 3.43
C ALA A 62 11.23 10.97 2.28
N ASN A 63 10.61 10.08 1.51
CA ASN A 63 9.78 10.48 0.38
C ASN A 63 8.36 10.90 0.77
N LEU A 64 7.97 10.74 2.05
CA LEU A 64 6.67 11.21 2.51
C LEU A 64 6.77 12.64 3.00
N SER A 65 5.88 13.50 2.53
CA SER A 65 5.81 14.88 2.97
C SER A 65 5.55 14.96 4.48
N ARG A 66 6.19 15.93 5.14
CA ARG A 66 5.89 16.25 6.55
C ARG A 66 4.53 16.92 6.69
N PHE A 67 4.11 17.63 5.65
CA PHE A 67 2.88 18.40 5.68
C PHE A 67 1.81 17.62 4.95
N THR A 68 0.76 17.28 5.68
CA THR A 68 -0.42 16.65 5.12
C THR A 68 -1.64 17.15 5.87
N LEU A 69 -2.73 17.33 5.14
CA LEU A 69 -4.01 17.73 5.73
C LEU A 69 -4.77 16.53 6.28
N THR A 70 -4.35 15.33 5.91
CA THR A 70 -4.99 14.09 6.35
C THR A 70 -4.07 13.31 7.26
N ARG A 71 -4.68 12.56 8.18
CA ARG A 71 -3.94 11.79 9.16
C ARG A 71 -3.27 10.57 8.53
N ARG A 72 -2.05 10.28 8.95
CA ARG A 72 -1.30 9.09 8.58
C ARG A 72 -1.12 8.18 9.77
N TYR A 73 -1.19 6.88 9.51
CA TYR A 73 -0.93 5.84 10.50
C TYR A 73 0.19 4.96 9.99
N PHE A 74 1.23 4.79 10.82
CA PHE A 74 2.40 3.96 10.51
C PHE A 74 2.24 2.65 11.27
N CYS A 75 2.25 1.52 10.55
CA CYS A 75 1.94 0.22 11.14
C CYS A 75 2.99 -0.82 10.76
N LEU A 76 3.18 -1.80 11.66
CA LEU A 76 3.98 -2.97 11.37
C LEU A 76 3.15 -3.95 10.55
N PRO A 77 3.56 -4.29 9.32
CA PRO A 77 2.75 -5.11 8.42
C PRO A 77 2.97 -6.61 8.64
N SER A 78 2.64 -7.09 9.84
CA SER A 78 2.70 -8.53 10.14
C SER A 78 1.59 -9.27 9.40
N PRO A 79 1.70 -10.61 9.24
CA PRO A 79 0.60 -11.40 8.69
C PRO A 79 -0.71 -11.21 9.46
N GLU A 80 -0.65 -11.12 10.79
CA GLU A 80 -1.83 -10.87 11.62
C GLU A 80 -2.45 -9.50 11.34
N PHE A 81 -1.62 -8.48 11.12
CA PHE A 81 -2.08 -7.14 10.77
C PHE A 81 -2.92 -7.18 9.49
N PHE A 82 -2.39 -7.80 8.45
CA PHE A 82 -3.10 -7.88 7.16
C PHE A 82 -4.36 -8.74 7.23
N LEU A 83 -4.33 -9.83 8.01
CA LEU A 83 -5.51 -10.65 8.19
C LEU A 83 -6.64 -9.88 8.87
N GLU A 84 -6.31 -9.13 9.91
CA GLU A 84 -7.27 -8.31 10.63
C GLU A 84 -7.79 -7.16 9.76
N LEU A 85 -6.90 -6.52 9.00
CA LEU A 85 -7.29 -5.46 8.07
C LEU A 85 -8.22 -6.01 6.98
N ALA A 86 -7.94 -7.22 6.49
CA ALA A 86 -8.81 -7.89 5.53
C ALA A 86 -10.20 -8.15 6.10
N ARG A 87 -10.29 -8.52 7.37
CA ARG A 87 -11.58 -8.74 8.04
C ARG A 87 -12.39 -7.45 8.13
N PHE A 88 -11.75 -6.33 8.46
CA PHE A 88 -12.42 -5.02 8.40
C PHE A 88 -12.88 -4.71 6.99
N ALA A 89 -12.02 -4.95 6.00
CA ALA A 89 -12.31 -4.66 4.61
C ALA A 89 -13.51 -5.44 4.07
N ALA A 90 -13.76 -6.63 4.60
CA ALA A 90 -14.90 -7.46 4.20
C ALA A 90 -16.25 -6.83 4.60
N LYS A 91 -16.25 -5.92 5.60
CA LYS A 91 -17.48 -5.40 6.22
C LYS A 91 -17.61 -3.89 6.13
N ARG A 92 -16.61 -3.18 5.63
CA ARG A 92 -16.59 -1.72 5.65
C ARG A 92 -16.29 -1.16 4.27
N PRO A 93 -16.86 0.00 3.93
CA PRO A 93 -16.45 0.69 2.72
C PRO A 93 -14.98 1.13 2.84
N ARG A 94 -14.31 1.20 1.71
CA ARG A 94 -12.87 1.51 1.68
C ARG A 94 -12.53 2.85 2.32
N GLU A 95 -13.40 3.82 2.25
CA GLU A 95 -13.20 5.16 2.80
C GLU A 95 -13.00 5.13 4.32
N GLN A 96 -13.59 4.16 4.99
CA GLN A 96 -13.41 3.95 6.42
C GLN A 96 -12.09 3.28 6.76
N LEU A 97 -11.42 2.68 5.76
CA LEU A 97 -10.13 2.02 5.95
C LEU A 97 -8.97 2.96 5.67
N LEU A 98 -8.96 3.57 4.49
CA LEU A 98 -7.91 4.49 4.06
C LEU A 98 -8.28 5.12 2.72
N HIS A 99 -7.60 6.24 2.38
CA HIS A 99 -7.63 6.84 1.06
C HIS A 99 -6.38 6.48 0.26
N HIS A 100 -5.21 6.62 0.91
CA HIS A 100 -3.92 6.34 0.28
C HIS A 100 -3.21 5.26 1.07
N LEU A 101 -2.44 4.45 0.36
CA LEU A 101 -1.72 3.32 0.92
C LEU A 101 -0.28 3.35 0.42
N TYR A 102 0.66 3.17 1.34
CA TYR A 102 2.07 3.05 1.02
C TYR A 102 2.63 1.83 1.76
N LEU A 103 3.50 1.10 1.07
CA LEU A 103 4.18 -0.06 1.67
C LEU A 103 5.67 0.09 1.43
N TYR A 104 6.48 -0.16 2.46
CA TYR A 104 7.92 0.05 2.44
C TYR A 104 8.67 -1.17 2.92
N ARG A 105 9.89 -1.33 2.40
CA ARG A 105 10.89 -2.26 2.91
C ARG A 105 12.17 -1.47 3.12
N ASP A 106 12.63 -1.37 4.40
CA ASP A 106 13.86 -0.68 4.77
C ASP A 106 13.96 0.74 4.18
N GLY A 107 12.87 1.48 4.23
CA GLY A 107 12.81 2.84 3.70
C GLY A 107 12.57 2.94 2.20
N HIS A 108 12.58 1.83 1.47
CA HIS A 108 12.31 1.81 0.03
C HIS A 108 10.83 1.54 -0.21
N GLN A 109 10.19 2.41 -0.96
CA GLN A 109 8.76 2.28 -1.26
C GLN A 109 8.52 1.12 -2.23
N LEU A 110 7.67 0.19 -1.83
CA LEU A 110 7.25 -0.94 -2.65
C LEU A 110 5.95 -0.65 -3.37
N ILE A 111 5.00 0.00 -2.68
CA ILE A 111 3.69 0.36 -3.21
C ILE A 111 3.42 1.83 -2.93
N GLU A 112 2.90 2.52 -3.95
CA GLU A 112 2.32 3.85 -3.81
C GLU A 112 0.95 3.82 -4.46
N TRP A 113 -0.10 4.02 -3.68
CA TRP A 113 -1.46 3.92 -4.19
C TRP A 113 -2.31 5.08 -3.68
N HIS A 114 -2.47 6.09 -4.51
CA HIS A 114 -3.37 7.21 -4.25
C HIS A 114 -4.79 6.82 -4.67
N ASP A 115 -5.78 7.19 -3.88
CA ASP A 115 -7.16 6.78 -4.07
C ASP A 115 -7.25 5.26 -4.26
N ALA A 116 -6.73 4.54 -3.27
CA ALA A 116 -6.65 3.08 -3.30
C ALA A 116 -8.01 2.47 -3.61
N PHE A 117 -7.99 1.43 -4.44
CA PHE A 117 -9.15 0.70 -4.96
C PHE A 117 -10.01 1.49 -5.96
N ALA A 118 -9.60 2.69 -6.33
CA ALA A 118 -10.29 3.51 -7.34
C ALA A 118 -9.38 3.94 -8.48
N ASN A 119 -8.08 3.78 -8.32
CA ASN A 119 -7.08 4.31 -9.25
C ASN A 119 -6.03 3.26 -9.60
N ALA A 120 -5.17 3.60 -10.55
CA ALA A 120 -4.02 2.78 -10.87
C ALA A 120 -3.05 2.71 -9.69
N LEU A 121 -2.38 1.59 -9.55
CA LEU A 121 -1.45 1.28 -8.47
C LEU A 121 -0.03 1.34 -9.02
N PHE A 122 0.89 1.97 -8.29
CA PHE A 122 2.29 2.03 -8.67
C PHE A 122 3.14 1.14 -7.78
N LEU A 123 4.00 0.35 -8.41
CA LEU A 123 4.95 -0.53 -7.70
C LEU A 123 6.38 -0.08 -7.97
N SER A 124 7.26 -0.37 -7.03
CA SER A 124 8.69 -0.04 -7.14
C SER A 124 9.29 -0.57 -8.43
N PRO A 125 10.11 0.24 -9.13
CA PRO A 125 10.81 -0.21 -10.34
C PRO A 125 11.80 -1.34 -10.07
N GLU A 126 12.21 -1.51 -8.82
CA GLU A 126 13.19 -2.53 -8.43
C GLU A 126 12.55 -3.91 -8.20
N LEU A 127 11.22 -4.00 -8.16
CA LEU A 127 10.56 -5.29 -7.98
C LEU A 127 10.77 -6.16 -9.21
N PRO A 128 11.00 -7.48 -9.01
CA PRO A 128 11.06 -8.41 -10.13
C PRO A 128 9.72 -8.42 -10.88
N GLU A 129 9.79 -8.52 -12.19
CA GLU A 129 8.58 -8.60 -12.99
C GLU A 129 7.69 -9.77 -12.58
N SER A 130 8.28 -10.86 -12.09
CA SER A 130 7.52 -12.01 -11.60
C SER A 130 6.58 -11.65 -10.45
N THR A 131 7.01 -10.78 -9.54
CA THR A 131 6.16 -10.30 -8.44
C THR A 131 5.01 -9.45 -8.97
N VAL A 132 5.32 -8.55 -9.90
CA VAL A 132 4.34 -7.66 -10.53
C VAL A 132 3.31 -8.49 -11.30
N ALA A 133 3.76 -9.45 -12.08
CA ALA A 133 2.89 -10.35 -12.85
C ALA A 133 2.00 -11.20 -11.94
N ALA A 134 2.53 -11.66 -10.82
CA ALA A 134 1.75 -12.44 -9.85
C ALA A 134 0.60 -11.61 -9.28
N LEU A 135 0.87 -10.36 -8.94
CA LEU A 135 -0.17 -9.46 -8.45
C LEU A 135 -1.22 -9.20 -9.54
N ALA A 136 -0.77 -8.85 -10.73
CA ALA A 136 -1.67 -8.53 -11.83
C ALA A 136 -2.56 -9.72 -12.20
N THR A 137 -1.98 -10.92 -12.29
CA THR A 137 -2.71 -12.14 -12.60
C THR A 137 -3.76 -12.45 -11.54
N LYS A 138 -3.39 -12.29 -10.27
CA LYS A 138 -4.29 -12.57 -9.15
C LYS A 138 -5.56 -11.73 -9.21
N PHE A 139 -5.46 -10.50 -9.69
CA PHE A 139 -6.60 -9.57 -9.74
C PHE A 139 -7.15 -9.35 -11.15
N GLY A 140 -6.60 -10.06 -12.15
CA GLY A 140 -7.09 -9.96 -13.52
C GLY A 140 -6.89 -8.59 -14.14
N VAL A 141 -5.82 -7.91 -13.79
CA VAL A 141 -5.50 -6.57 -14.31
C VAL A 141 -4.22 -6.61 -15.12
N ARG A 142 -4.00 -5.57 -15.91
CA ARG A 142 -2.79 -5.44 -16.73
C ARG A 142 -1.72 -4.68 -15.97
N TYR A 143 -0.47 -4.87 -16.39
CA TYR A 143 0.65 -4.10 -15.86
C TYR A 143 1.59 -3.69 -16.99
N ARG A 144 2.34 -2.64 -16.77
CA ARG A 144 3.34 -2.15 -17.72
C ARG A 144 4.35 -1.27 -16.99
N ARG A 145 5.50 -1.02 -17.62
CA ARG A 145 6.40 0.03 -17.15
C ARG A 145 5.75 1.39 -17.42
N ALA A 146 5.79 2.28 -16.44
CA ALA A 146 5.28 3.63 -16.61
C ALA A 146 6.08 4.33 -17.71
N ARG A 147 5.40 5.11 -18.53
CA ARG A 147 6.06 5.95 -19.51
C ARG A 147 6.25 7.33 -18.92
N PHE A 148 7.46 7.86 -19.05
CA PHE A 148 7.69 9.27 -18.78
C PHE A 148 7.23 10.03 -20.02
N GLY A 149 6.28 10.91 -19.81
CA GLY A 149 5.82 11.79 -20.86
C GLY A 149 6.86 12.80 -21.26
#